data_bc63b2438993fcf1cbf85a6261f11d27
#
_entry.id   bc63b2438993fcf1cbf85a6261f11d27
#
_cell.length_a   1.000
_cell.length_b   1.000
_cell.length_c   1.000
_cell.angle_alpha   90.00
_cell.angle_beta   90.00
_cell.angle_gamma   90.00
#
_symmetry.space_group_name_H-M   'P 1'
#
loop_
_entity.id
_entity.type
_entity.pdbx_description
1 polymer ?
#
loop_
_entity_poly.entity_id
_entity_poly.type
_entity_poly.pdbx_seq_one_letter_code
_entity_poly.pdbx_strand_id
1 'polypeptide(L)'
;MKIAVIGAGIIGATIATRLISTDHEVTIFEPDPDGLPTSSGNASLIALPEIAPIASPGILTAVPKWLLDPLGPLTLRWKDVPALTPWLLAFLASATPARGMRARTALTFLMRSALKDHQELGQQAGLTGHLRQTGYISVHDTGASVDAALREAAVVKTALGYDFTRLTPAEARQMVPQLEGPFAGAVHQPVYWTATDPLAILRHYQAYATGKGRLIPARAERLRQMEAGVEVQASSGSETFDKVVVAAGVWSRELVRRLGAKVLLETERGYNTTFTDLGWNLPMPLGFADHGFVATPLVGGLRVGGAVELAKPETSPNFARAKAMRTKMRRYVPSLPEEGGAEWMGRRPSTPDSLPVISRHPGDDRIVYAFGHGHLGLTLSAVTARLVENLLKPGSADPTLSPFSINRFQ
;
A
#
# COMPACT_ATOMS: atom_id res chain seq x y z
N MET A 1 -2.12 -9.27 -27.57
CA MET A 1 -1.58 -7.89 -27.65
C MET A 1 -0.21 -7.86 -27.03
N LYS A 2 0.69 -7.03 -27.56
CA LYS A 2 2.00 -6.76 -27.00
C LYS A 2 1.90 -5.60 -26.01
N ILE A 3 2.11 -5.87 -24.73
CA ILE A 3 1.86 -4.91 -23.64
C ILE A 3 3.13 -4.67 -22.83
N ALA A 4 3.49 -3.39 -22.64
CA ALA A 4 4.55 -3.02 -21.70
C ALA A 4 3.98 -2.72 -20.32
N VAL A 5 4.62 -3.25 -19.27
CA VAL A 5 4.36 -2.90 -17.86
C VAL A 5 5.59 -2.19 -17.32
N ILE A 6 5.43 -0.94 -16.89
CA ILE A 6 6.53 -0.13 -16.36
C ILE A 6 6.52 -0.23 -14.83
N GLY A 7 7.52 -0.94 -14.29
CA GLY A 7 7.69 -1.25 -12.86
C GLY A 7 7.33 -2.70 -12.53
N ALA A 8 8.18 -3.36 -11.74
CA ALA A 8 8.00 -4.72 -11.23
C ALA A 8 7.74 -4.77 -9.72
N GLY A 9 7.28 -3.68 -9.09
CA GLY A 9 6.71 -3.72 -7.74
C GLY A 9 5.44 -4.57 -7.70
N ILE A 10 4.82 -4.74 -6.50
CA ILE A 10 3.67 -5.64 -6.34
C ILE A 10 2.53 -5.33 -7.33
N ILE A 11 2.28 -4.06 -7.65
CA ILE A 11 1.23 -3.66 -8.61
C ILE A 11 1.60 -4.11 -10.03
N GLY A 12 2.81 -3.79 -10.49
CA GLY A 12 3.25 -4.18 -11.84
C GLY A 12 3.38 -5.69 -12.00
N ALA A 13 3.92 -6.39 -10.99
CA ALA A 13 4.07 -7.84 -11.03
C ALA A 13 2.73 -8.58 -11.07
N THR A 14 1.73 -8.16 -10.28
CA THR A 14 0.38 -8.75 -10.32
C THR A 14 -0.36 -8.43 -11.62
N ILE A 15 -0.19 -7.22 -12.18
CA ILE A 15 -0.74 -6.86 -13.48
C ILE A 15 -0.11 -7.73 -14.58
N ALA A 16 1.22 -7.83 -14.62
CA ALA A 16 1.90 -8.66 -15.60
C ALA A 16 1.48 -10.14 -15.51
N THR A 17 1.39 -10.69 -14.29
CA THR A 17 0.88 -12.04 -14.04
C THR A 17 -0.53 -12.22 -14.62
N ARG A 18 -1.43 -11.29 -14.34
CA ARG A 18 -2.82 -11.33 -14.83
C ARG A 18 -2.89 -11.28 -16.35
N LEU A 19 -2.16 -10.37 -16.97
CA LEU A 19 -2.15 -10.21 -18.43
C LEU A 19 -1.58 -11.44 -19.16
N ILE A 20 -0.54 -12.04 -18.59
CA ILE A 20 0.04 -13.28 -19.12
C ILE A 20 -0.97 -14.43 -19.01
N SER A 21 -1.70 -14.53 -17.90
CA SER A 21 -2.71 -15.57 -17.71
C SER A 21 -3.92 -15.43 -18.66
N THR A 22 -4.04 -14.32 -19.37
CA THR A 22 -5.05 -14.02 -20.39
C THR A 22 -4.45 -13.87 -21.79
N ASP A 23 -3.34 -14.58 -22.05
CA ASP A 23 -2.69 -14.75 -23.34
C ASP A 23 -2.18 -13.44 -23.99
N HIS A 24 -1.70 -12.49 -23.17
CA HIS A 24 -1.01 -11.31 -23.67
C HIS A 24 0.50 -11.52 -23.66
N GLU A 25 1.19 -10.97 -24.67
CA GLU A 25 2.64 -10.86 -24.67
C GLU A 25 3.06 -9.67 -23.80
N VAL A 26 3.71 -9.95 -22.67
CA VAL A 26 4.05 -8.92 -21.67
C VAL A 26 5.56 -8.71 -21.59
N THR A 27 5.97 -7.44 -21.69
CA THR A 27 7.33 -6.99 -21.39
C THR A 27 7.32 -6.07 -20.17
N ILE A 28 8.12 -6.40 -19.16
CA ILE A 28 8.26 -5.61 -17.94
C ILE A 28 9.54 -4.78 -18.02
N PHE A 29 9.46 -3.49 -17.71
CA PHE A 29 10.62 -2.61 -17.57
C PHE A 29 10.85 -2.33 -16.08
N GLU A 30 11.99 -2.77 -15.54
CA GLU A 30 12.39 -2.57 -14.14
C GLU A 30 13.90 -2.31 -14.06
N PRO A 31 14.33 -1.13 -13.59
CA PRO A 31 15.76 -0.80 -13.55
C PRO A 31 16.56 -1.58 -12.51
N ASP A 32 15.92 -2.09 -11.46
CA ASP A 32 16.56 -2.82 -10.38
C ASP A 32 15.73 -4.06 -10.00
N PRO A 33 15.74 -5.10 -10.86
CA PRO A 33 14.91 -6.28 -10.68
C PRO A 33 15.27 -7.09 -9.42
N ASP A 34 16.51 -7.04 -8.97
CA ASP A 34 17.00 -7.75 -7.78
C ASP A 34 16.86 -6.93 -6.49
N GLY A 35 16.56 -5.63 -6.62
CA GLY A 35 16.42 -4.69 -5.52
C GLY A 35 15.26 -5.02 -4.57
N LEU A 36 15.18 -4.26 -3.49
CA LEU A 36 14.11 -4.36 -2.49
C LEU A 36 13.08 -3.23 -2.71
N PRO A 37 12.01 -3.47 -3.49
CA PRO A 37 11.01 -2.45 -3.74
C PRO A 37 10.18 -2.16 -2.48
N THR A 38 9.43 -1.05 -2.52
CA THR A 38 8.57 -0.61 -1.42
C THR A 38 7.65 -1.72 -0.88
N SER A 39 7.24 -2.64 -1.73
CA SER A 39 6.36 -3.76 -1.37
C SER A 39 7.01 -4.79 -0.45
N SER A 40 8.34 -4.93 -0.46
CA SER A 40 9.06 -5.97 0.30
C SER A 40 9.00 -5.77 1.81
N GLY A 41 8.94 -4.52 2.26
CA GLY A 41 8.92 -4.15 3.67
C GLY A 41 7.56 -3.67 4.17
N ASN A 42 6.45 -4.05 3.53
CA ASN A 42 5.13 -3.69 4.03
C ASN A 42 4.76 -4.44 5.33
N ALA A 43 3.61 -4.10 5.90
CA ALA A 43 3.14 -4.69 7.15
C ALA A 43 2.56 -6.11 7.02
N SER A 44 2.69 -6.77 5.88
CA SER A 44 2.17 -8.13 5.61
C SER A 44 0.65 -8.29 5.77
N LEU A 45 -0.11 -7.19 5.85
CA LEU A 45 -1.55 -7.23 6.04
C LEU A 45 -2.28 -7.17 4.69
N ILE A 46 -3.26 -8.05 4.53
CA ILE A 46 -4.38 -7.87 3.61
C ILE A 46 -5.48 -7.24 4.45
N ALA A 47 -5.49 -5.92 4.42
CA ALA A 47 -6.23 -5.08 5.35
C ALA A 47 -7.62 -4.74 4.78
N LEU A 48 -8.47 -5.75 4.64
CA LEU A 48 -9.81 -5.63 4.06
C LEU A 48 -10.72 -4.58 4.74
N PRO A 49 -10.64 -4.37 6.08
CA PRO A 49 -11.42 -3.35 6.76
C PRO A 49 -10.94 -1.91 6.56
N GLU A 50 -9.77 -1.68 5.96
CA GLU A 50 -9.17 -0.35 5.81
C GLU A 50 -9.84 0.47 4.69
N ILE A 51 -11.09 0.91 4.94
CA ILE A 51 -11.86 1.75 4.03
C ILE A 51 -11.85 3.24 4.40
N ALA A 52 -11.26 3.60 5.53
CA ALA A 52 -11.13 4.98 5.95
C ALA A 52 -10.00 5.69 5.17
N PRO A 53 -10.26 6.82 4.49
CA PRO A 53 -9.18 7.60 3.91
C PRO A 53 -8.32 8.24 5.01
N ILE A 54 -7.02 8.37 4.78
CA ILE A 54 -6.11 9.08 5.70
C ILE A 54 -6.54 10.55 5.82
N ALA A 55 -6.88 11.18 4.69
CA ALA A 55 -7.43 12.53 4.65
C ALA A 55 -8.86 12.56 5.22
N SER A 56 -8.98 12.58 6.54
CA SER A 56 -10.26 12.63 7.27
C SER A 56 -10.38 13.91 8.12
N PRO A 57 -11.57 14.38 8.46
CA PRO A 57 -11.74 15.63 9.24
C PRO A 57 -10.96 15.63 10.57
N GLY A 58 -10.83 14.48 11.25
CA GLY A 58 -10.08 14.36 12.49
C GLY A 58 -8.58 14.61 12.35
N ILE A 59 -8.02 14.48 11.13
CA ILE A 59 -6.58 14.68 10.91
C ILE A 59 -6.19 16.14 11.07
N LEU A 60 -7.09 17.08 10.79
CA LEU A 60 -6.84 18.52 10.92
C LEU A 60 -6.50 18.91 12.37
N THR A 61 -7.08 18.24 13.35
CA THR A 61 -6.83 18.47 14.78
C THR A 61 -5.64 17.63 15.29
N ALA A 62 -5.36 16.50 14.67
CA ALA A 62 -4.29 15.59 15.07
C ALA A 62 -2.90 16.00 14.54
N VAL A 63 -2.85 16.49 13.29
CA VAL A 63 -1.59 16.86 12.60
C VAL A 63 -0.73 17.85 13.38
N PRO A 64 -1.24 18.97 13.93
CA PRO A 64 -0.42 19.89 14.70
C PRO A 64 0.29 19.21 15.88
N LYS A 65 -0.43 18.35 16.62
CA LYS A 65 0.11 17.58 17.74
C LYS A 65 1.20 16.60 17.28
N TRP A 66 0.99 15.93 16.16
CA TRP A 66 1.96 14.97 15.62
C TRP A 66 3.24 15.62 15.11
N LEU A 67 3.13 16.83 14.53
CA LEU A 67 4.28 17.58 14.03
C LEU A 67 5.15 18.15 15.15
N LEU A 68 4.60 18.33 16.36
CA LEU A 68 5.36 18.74 17.55
C LEU A 68 6.17 17.59 18.16
N ASP A 69 5.81 16.34 17.87
CA ASP A 69 6.60 15.15 18.27
C ASP A 69 7.52 14.70 17.11
N PRO A 70 8.84 14.92 17.21
CA PRO A 70 9.79 14.53 16.15
C PRO A 70 9.78 13.01 15.85
N LEU A 71 9.30 12.20 16.78
CA LEU A 71 9.17 10.74 16.68
C LEU A 71 7.70 10.30 16.66
N GLY A 72 6.79 11.23 16.40
CA GLY A 72 5.36 11.00 16.25
C GLY A 72 5.01 10.17 15.01
N PRO A 73 3.74 9.79 14.83
CA PRO A 73 3.29 8.97 13.70
C PRO A 73 3.45 9.69 12.35
N LEU A 74 3.47 11.03 12.33
CA LEU A 74 3.67 11.85 11.12
C LEU A 74 4.82 12.83 11.32
N THR A 75 5.70 12.94 10.33
CA THR A 75 6.75 13.96 10.28
C THR A 75 6.87 14.55 8.88
N LEU A 76 7.21 15.84 8.83
CA LEU A 76 7.56 16.57 7.60
C LEU A 76 9.06 16.87 7.59
N ARG A 77 9.71 16.64 6.47
CA ARG A 77 11.05 17.16 6.21
C ARG A 77 10.93 18.63 5.78
N TRP A 78 11.22 19.55 6.69
CA TRP A 78 10.99 20.98 6.50
C TRP A 78 11.61 21.55 5.22
N LYS A 79 12.79 21.08 4.82
CA LYS A 79 13.43 21.50 3.54
C LYS A 79 12.68 21.00 2.30
N ASP A 80 11.85 19.99 2.41
CA ASP A 80 11.05 19.45 1.30
C ASP A 80 9.66 20.08 1.22
N VAL A 81 9.20 20.78 2.28
CA VAL A 81 7.87 21.39 2.39
C VAL A 81 7.49 22.25 1.20
N PRO A 82 8.37 23.16 0.67
CA PRO A 82 8.00 23.97 -0.50
C PRO A 82 7.58 23.10 -1.71
N ALA A 83 8.26 21.99 -1.95
CA ALA A 83 7.92 21.08 -3.05
C ALA A 83 6.66 20.24 -2.76
N LEU A 84 6.39 19.95 -1.50
CA LEU A 84 5.22 19.18 -1.05
C LEU A 84 3.95 20.04 -0.91
N THR A 85 4.07 21.37 -0.92
CA THR A 85 2.96 22.30 -0.67
C THR A 85 1.72 22.02 -1.53
N PRO A 86 1.81 21.79 -2.85
CA PRO A 86 0.62 21.52 -3.66
C PRO A 86 -0.12 20.25 -3.20
N TRP A 87 0.64 19.20 -2.85
CA TRP A 87 0.08 17.96 -2.33
C TRP A 87 -0.56 18.16 -0.96
N LEU A 88 0.11 18.88 -0.05
CA LEU A 88 -0.39 19.17 1.31
C LEU A 88 -1.69 19.97 1.27
N LEU A 89 -1.80 21.00 0.41
CA LEU A 89 -3.02 21.76 0.23
C LEU A 89 -4.17 20.88 -0.30
N ALA A 90 -3.90 20.02 -1.26
CA ALA A 90 -4.88 19.07 -1.78
C ALA A 90 -5.31 18.04 -0.73
N PHE A 91 -4.35 17.57 0.11
CA PHE A 91 -4.62 16.69 1.23
C PHE A 91 -5.57 17.33 2.26
N LEU A 92 -5.28 18.57 2.67
CA LEU A 92 -6.16 19.34 3.56
C LEU A 92 -7.54 19.56 2.93
N ALA A 93 -7.58 19.89 1.65
CA ALA A 93 -8.85 20.04 0.92
C ALA A 93 -9.63 18.71 0.81
N SER A 94 -8.95 17.56 0.83
CA SER A 94 -9.57 16.23 0.81
C SER A 94 -10.14 15.82 2.18
N ALA A 95 -9.68 16.42 3.28
CA ALA A 95 -10.08 16.11 4.65
C ALA A 95 -11.48 16.70 5.02
N THR A 96 -12.38 16.87 4.07
CA THR A 96 -13.76 17.29 4.32
C THR A 96 -14.70 16.08 4.45
N PRO A 97 -15.82 16.17 5.21
CA PRO A 97 -16.75 15.06 5.36
C PRO A 97 -17.26 14.49 4.02
N ALA A 98 -17.61 15.36 3.08
CA ALA A 98 -18.14 14.95 1.77
C ALA A 98 -17.09 14.22 0.92
N ARG A 99 -15.83 14.72 0.87
CA ARG A 99 -14.74 14.06 0.14
C ARG A 99 -14.30 12.78 0.84
N GLY A 100 -14.22 12.79 2.16
CA GLY A 100 -13.93 11.58 2.96
C GLY A 100 -14.96 10.46 2.73
N MET A 101 -16.25 10.79 2.65
CA MET A 101 -17.30 9.81 2.33
C MET A 101 -17.16 9.26 0.91
N ARG A 102 -16.86 10.10 -0.09
CA ARG A 102 -16.61 9.64 -1.47
C ARG A 102 -15.40 8.71 -1.54
N ALA A 103 -14.31 9.07 -0.88
CA ALA A 103 -13.10 8.23 -0.82
C ALA A 103 -13.39 6.90 -0.12
N ARG A 104 -14.10 6.90 1.00
CA ARG A 104 -14.53 5.68 1.70
C ARG A 104 -15.37 4.77 0.79
N THR A 105 -16.34 5.33 0.07
CA THR A 105 -17.19 4.56 -0.88
C THR A 105 -16.32 3.92 -1.98
N ALA A 106 -15.37 4.67 -2.52
CA ALA A 106 -14.46 4.17 -3.54
C ALA A 106 -13.54 3.06 -2.99
N LEU A 107 -12.95 3.24 -1.80
CA LEU A 107 -12.15 2.18 -1.16
C LEU A 107 -13.00 0.94 -0.87
N THR A 108 -14.24 1.11 -0.37
CA THR A 108 -15.17 0.00 -0.15
C THR A 108 -15.42 -0.81 -1.43
N PHE A 109 -15.55 -0.15 -2.58
CA PHE A 109 -15.68 -0.82 -3.88
C PHE A 109 -14.48 -1.73 -4.18
N LEU A 110 -13.26 -1.25 -3.96
CA LEU A 110 -12.05 -2.06 -4.17
C LEU A 110 -11.93 -3.21 -3.15
N MET A 111 -12.23 -2.95 -1.88
CA MET A 111 -12.06 -3.93 -0.80
C MET A 111 -13.04 -5.11 -0.92
N ARG A 112 -14.23 -4.91 -1.49
CA ARG A 112 -15.23 -5.98 -1.65
C ARG A 112 -14.72 -7.19 -2.41
N SER A 113 -13.83 -7.02 -3.36
CA SER A 113 -13.29 -8.12 -4.18
C SER A 113 -11.81 -8.42 -3.91
N ALA A 114 -11.13 -7.60 -3.10
CA ALA A 114 -9.68 -7.69 -2.94
C ALA A 114 -9.19 -9.08 -2.54
N LEU A 115 -9.82 -9.74 -1.56
CA LEU A 115 -9.44 -11.09 -1.15
C LEU A 115 -9.70 -12.13 -2.24
N LYS A 116 -10.87 -12.09 -2.86
CA LYS A 116 -11.23 -13.00 -3.95
C LYS A 116 -10.24 -12.86 -5.11
N ASP A 117 -9.97 -11.63 -5.52
CA ASP A 117 -9.01 -11.35 -6.60
C ASP A 117 -7.60 -11.87 -6.26
N HIS A 118 -7.17 -11.75 -4.99
CA HIS A 118 -5.90 -12.34 -4.52
C HIS A 118 -5.87 -13.86 -4.61
N GLN A 119 -6.95 -14.51 -4.18
CA GLN A 119 -7.04 -15.97 -4.21
C GLN A 119 -7.04 -16.49 -5.66
N GLU A 120 -7.81 -15.86 -6.55
CA GLU A 120 -7.88 -16.22 -7.97
C GLU A 120 -6.53 -16.02 -8.66
N LEU A 121 -5.88 -14.85 -8.47
CA LEU A 121 -4.60 -14.55 -9.09
C LEU A 121 -3.50 -15.47 -8.53
N GLY A 122 -3.51 -15.72 -7.20
CA GLY A 122 -2.60 -16.66 -6.57
C GLY A 122 -2.73 -18.06 -7.15
N GLN A 123 -3.95 -18.56 -7.30
CA GLN A 123 -4.21 -19.87 -7.92
C GLN A 123 -3.69 -19.94 -9.36
N GLN A 124 -3.93 -18.90 -10.17
CA GLN A 124 -3.43 -18.81 -11.54
C GLN A 124 -1.91 -18.85 -11.63
N ALA A 125 -1.22 -18.22 -10.67
CA ALA A 125 0.23 -18.18 -10.59
C ALA A 125 0.85 -19.39 -9.84
N GLY A 126 0.05 -20.31 -9.32
CA GLY A 126 0.54 -21.42 -8.50
C GLY A 126 1.00 -20.99 -7.10
N LEU A 127 0.58 -19.83 -6.63
CA LEU A 127 0.90 -19.27 -5.32
C LEU A 127 -0.17 -19.69 -4.31
N THR A 128 0.08 -20.75 -3.54
CA THR A 128 -0.86 -21.28 -2.54
C THR A 128 -0.29 -21.18 -1.13
N GLY A 129 -1.16 -21.03 -0.11
CA GLY A 129 -0.76 -21.05 1.30
C GLY A 129 -0.01 -19.81 1.81
N HIS A 130 0.17 -18.77 0.99
CA HIS A 130 0.88 -17.54 1.37
C HIS A 130 0.00 -16.48 2.04
N LEU A 131 -1.30 -16.67 2.02
CA LEU A 131 -2.27 -15.84 2.74
C LEU A 131 -2.95 -16.69 3.81
N ARG A 132 -3.00 -16.17 5.03
CA ARG A 132 -3.65 -16.82 6.17
C ARG A 132 -4.61 -15.85 6.84
N GLN A 133 -5.79 -16.31 7.16
CA GLN A 133 -6.71 -15.55 8.00
C GLN A 133 -6.25 -15.66 9.44
N THR A 134 -5.69 -14.58 9.97
CA THR A 134 -5.13 -14.54 11.32
C THR A 134 -5.97 -13.70 12.26
N GLY A 135 -6.83 -12.82 11.72
CA GLY A 135 -7.39 -11.74 12.49
C GLY A 135 -6.36 -10.62 12.77
N TYR A 136 -6.78 -9.66 13.56
CA TYR A 136 -6.00 -8.49 13.94
C TYR A 136 -6.56 -7.92 15.24
N ILE A 137 -5.71 -7.50 16.15
CA ILE A 137 -6.10 -6.79 17.37
C ILE A 137 -5.53 -5.37 17.32
N SER A 138 -6.39 -4.36 17.41
CA SER A 138 -5.95 -2.99 17.69
C SER A 138 -5.98 -2.73 19.20
N VAL A 139 -4.85 -2.30 19.74
CA VAL A 139 -4.62 -1.96 21.14
C VAL A 139 -4.75 -0.46 21.35
N HIS A 140 -5.40 -0.02 22.41
CA HIS A 140 -5.72 1.37 22.67
C HIS A 140 -5.38 1.78 24.08
N ASP A 141 -4.75 2.94 24.26
CA ASP A 141 -4.30 3.47 25.56
C ASP A 141 -5.42 4.10 26.38
N THR A 142 -6.51 4.49 25.73
CA THR A 142 -7.65 5.16 26.40
C THR A 142 -8.99 4.56 25.99
N GLY A 143 -9.98 4.63 26.92
CA GLY A 143 -11.35 4.21 26.58
C GLY A 143 -11.95 4.99 25.41
N ALA A 144 -11.63 6.28 25.29
CA ALA A 144 -12.08 7.11 24.17
C ALA A 144 -11.53 6.62 22.81
N SER A 145 -10.28 6.15 22.77
CA SER A 145 -9.68 5.54 21.58
C SER A 145 -10.34 4.20 21.23
N VAL A 146 -10.64 3.35 22.24
CA VAL A 146 -11.42 2.11 22.04
C VAL A 146 -12.79 2.42 21.41
N ASP A 147 -13.51 3.40 21.99
CA ASP A 147 -14.84 3.75 21.50
C ASP A 147 -14.80 4.35 20.08
N ALA A 148 -13.75 5.08 19.73
CA ALA A 148 -13.54 5.57 18.37
C ALA A 148 -13.31 4.41 17.39
N ALA A 149 -12.48 3.43 17.76
CA ALA A 149 -12.23 2.25 16.96
C ALA A 149 -13.50 1.39 16.77
N LEU A 150 -14.32 1.25 17.81
CA LEU A 150 -15.61 0.54 17.72
C LEU A 150 -16.59 1.24 16.78
N ARG A 151 -16.65 2.58 16.80
CA ARG A 151 -17.48 3.35 15.84
C ARG A 151 -17.02 3.11 14.40
N GLU A 152 -15.72 3.14 14.15
CA GLU A 152 -15.18 2.87 12.82
C GLU A 152 -15.45 1.41 12.39
N ALA A 153 -15.24 0.44 13.27
CA ALA A 153 -15.54 -0.96 13.01
C ALA A 153 -17.03 -1.19 12.70
N ALA A 154 -17.95 -0.46 13.35
CA ALA A 154 -19.38 -0.50 13.04
C ALA A 154 -19.69 0.04 11.63
N VAL A 155 -18.98 1.09 11.18
CA VAL A 155 -19.09 1.58 9.81
C VAL A 155 -18.61 0.52 8.81
N VAL A 156 -17.48 -0.13 9.08
CA VAL A 156 -16.95 -1.24 8.26
C VAL A 156 -17.94 -2.41 8.22
N LYS A 157 -18.52 -2.79 9.35
CA LYS A 157 -19.55 -3.84 9.43
C LYS A 157 -20.76 -3.50 8.55
N THR A 158 -21.22 -2.27 8.60
CA THR A 158 -22.34 -1.81 7.74
C THR A 158 -21.98 -1.85 6.25
N ALA A 159 -20.75 -1.48 5.89
CA ALA A 159 -20.32 -1.36 4.49
C ALA A 159 -19.94 -2.71 3.85
N LEU A 160 -19.31 -3.60 4.64
CA LEU A 160 -18.65 -4.83 4.16
C LEU A 160 -19.14 -6.11 4.84
N GLY A 161 -19.93 -6.02 5.92
CA GLY A 161 -20.42 -7.17 6.68
C GLY A 161 -19.40 -7.79 7.63
N TYR A 162 -18.26 -7.13 7.89
CA TYR A 162 -17.20 -7.70 8.72
C TYR A 162 -17.46 -7.50 10.21
N ASP A 163 -17.35 -8.59 10.97
CA ASP A 163 -17.53 -8.57 12.41
C ASP A 163 -16.31 -8.05 13.16
N PHE A 164 -16.58 -7.57 14.37
CA PHE A 164 -15.56 -7.12 15.32
C PHE A 164 -16.01 -7.41 16.75
N THR A 165 -15.05 -7.48 17.68
CA THR A 165 -15.31 -7.72 19.09
C THR A 165 -14.50 -6.74 19.93
N ARG A 166 -15.16 -6.07 20.89
CA ARG A 166 -14.46 -5.33 21.95
C ARG A 166 -13.83 -6.34 22.91
N LEU A 167 -12.57 -6.11 23.26
CA LEU A 167 -11.86 -6.92 24.24
C LEU A 167 -11.43 -6.07 25.45
N THR A 168 -11.58 -6.63 26.61
CA THR A 168 -10.88 -6.16 27.82
C THR A 168 -9.40 -6.47 27.71
N PRO A 169 -8.54 -5.81 28.52
CA PRO A 169 -7.11 -6.16 28.57
C PRO A 169 -6.85 -7.64 28.91
N ALA A 170 -7.68 -8.23 29.76
CA ALA A 170 -7.56 -9.64 30.16
C ALA A 170 -7.84 -10.59 28.97
N GLU A 171 -8.93 -10.35 28.23
CA GLU A 171 -9.29 -11.14 27.04
C GLU A 171 -8.26 -10.98 25.92
N ALA A 172 -7.75 -9.77 25.71
CA ALA A 172 -6.70 -9.54 24.72
C ALA A 172 -5.40 -10.30 25.07
N ARG A 173 -5.02 -10.37 26.36
CA ARG A 173 -3.86 -11.16 26.83
C ARG A 173 -4.09 -12.66 26.71
N GLN A 174 -5.31 -13.16 26.88
CA GLN A 174 -5.62 -14.56 26.62
C GLN A 174 -5.37 -14.93 25.14
N MET A 175 -5.70 -14.02 24.21
CA MET A 175 -5.45 -14.22 22.78
C MET A 175 -3.98 -14.00 22.40
N VAL A 176 -3.29 -13.05 23.05
CA VAL A 176 -1.91 -12.67 22.80
C VAL A 176 -1.15 -12.53 24.12
N PRO A 177 -0.60 -13.64 24.66
CA PRO A 177 0.08 -13.65 25.96
C PRO A 177 1.26 -12.67 26.09
N GLN A 178 1.87 -12.28 24.95
CA GLN A 178 2.97 -11.32 24.92
C GLN A 178 2.55 -9.88 25.25
N LEU A 179 1.24 -9.57 25.28
CA LEU A 179 0.71 -8.27 25.69
C LEU A 179 0.70 -8.14 27.22
N GLU A 180 1.84 -7.80 27.80
CA GLU A 180 2.02 -7.69 29.27
C GLU A 180 1.79 -6.25 29.77
N GLY A 181 2.12 -5.24 28.95
CA GLY A 181 2.07 -3.83 29.33
C GLY A 181 0.66 -3.27 29.49
N PRO A 182 0.54 -2.02 29.98
CA PRO A 182 -0.75 -1.38 30.24
C PRO A 182 -1.41 -0.86 28.95
N PHE A 183 -2.72 -1.07 28.84
CA PHE A 183 -3.60 -0.47 27.82
C PHE A 183 -5.06 -0.49 28.35
N ALA A 184 -5.94 0.35 27.79
CA ALA A 184 -7.30 0.49 28.25
C ALA A 184 -8.27 -0.57 27.67
N GLY A 185 -7.98 -1.08 26.50
CA GLY A 185 -8.79 -2.10 25.83
C GLY A 185 -8.33 -2.34 24.40
N ALA A 186 -9.00 -3.25 23.73
CA ALA A 186 -8.66 -3.61 22.35
C ALA A 186 -9.91 -3.89 21.50
N VAL A 187 -9.72 -3.91 20.18
CA VAL A 187 -10.76 -4.35 19.23
C VAL A 187 -10.17 -5.45 18.36
N HIS A 188 -10.82 -6.61 18.37
CA HIS A 188 -10.48 -7.74 17.51
C HIS A 188 -11.32 -7.72 16.24
N GLN A 189 -10.66 -7.89 15.10
CA GLN A 189 -11.26 -7.98 13.77
C GLN A 189 -10.80 -9.28 13.09
N PRO A 190 -11.62 -10.34 13.07
CA PRO A 190 -11.22 -11.67 12.60
C PRO A 190 -11.02 -11.76 11.09
N VAL A 191 -11.49 -10.78 10.33
CA VAL A 191 -11.47 -10.77 8.86
C VAL A 191 -10.08 -10.46 8.26
N TYR A 192 -9.14 -9.98 9.05
CA TYR A 192 -7.80 -9.69 8.53
C TYR A 192 -7.06 -10.95 8.10
N TRP A 193 -6.38 -10.84 6.97
CA TRP A 193 -5.46 -11.84 6.46
C TRP A 193 -4.03 -11.31 6.52
N THR A 194 -3.08 -12.22 6.69
CA THR A 194 -1.65 -11.91 6.63
C THR A 194 -1.00 -12.62 5.46
N ALA A 195 -0.10 -11.90 4.82
CA ALA A 195 0.88 -12.49 3.93
C ALA A 195 2.02 -13.07 4.77
N THR A 196 2.35 -14.33 4.57
CA THR A 196 3.41 -15.01 5.34
C THR A 196 4.78 -14.37 5.14
N ASP A 197 5.06 -13.93 3.90
CA ASP A 197 6.23 -13.16 3.51
C ASP A 197 5.91 -12.31 2.29
N PRO A 198 5.80 -10.97 2.43
CA PRO A 198 5.49 -10.08 1.31
C PRO A 198 6.53 -10.08 0.20
N LEU A 199 7.81 -10.25 0.54
CA LEU A 199 8.87 -10.32 -0.46
C LEU A 199 8.78 -11.63 -1.26
N ALA A 200 8.54 -12.76 -0.60
CA ALA A 200 8.37 -14.03 -1.28
C ALA A 200 7.16 -14.01 -2.24
N ILE A 201 6.04 -13.41 -1.81
CA ILE A 201 4.86 -13.22 -2.68
C ILE A 201 5.22 -12.38 -3.91
N LEU A 202 5.88 -11.24 -3.71
CA LEU A 202 6.32 -10.39 -4.80
C LEU A 202 7.24 -11.14 -5.77
N ARG A 203 8.27 -11.82 -5.24
CA ARG A 203 9.22 -12.59 -6.05
C ARG A 203 8.55 -13.73 -6.83
N HIS A 204 7.54 -14.34 -6.25
CA HIS A 204 6.76 -15.37 -6.94
C HIS A 204 6.03 -14.79 -8.16
N TYR A 205 5.31 -13.66 -8.00
CA TYR A 205 4.67 -13.00 -9.14
C TYR A 205 5.68 -12.49 -10.18
N GLN A 206 6.82 -11.95 -9.74
CA GLN A 206 7.89 -11.56 -10.65
C GLN A 206 8.42 -12.76 -11.43
N ALA A 207 8.73 -13.87 -10.76
CA ALA A 207 9.23 -15.09 -11.40
C ALA A 207 8.21 -15.69 -12.39
N TYR A 208 6.92 -15.74 -12.02
CA TYR A 208 5.87 -16.16 -12.94
C TYR A 208 5.82 -15.27 -14.19
N ALA A 209 5.83 -13.96 -14.00
CA ALA A 209 5.73 -13.00 -15.09
C ALA A 209 6.98 -12.99 -15.98
N THR A 210 8.18 -13.13 -15.42
CA THR A 210 9.43 -13.17 -16.19
C THR A 210 9.67 -14.51 -16.85
N GLY A 211 9.19 -15.61 -16.28
CA GLY A 211 9.30 -16.96 -16.86
C GLY A 211 8.40 -17.19 -18.07
N LYS A 212 7.34 -16.40 -18.22
CA LYS A 212 6.39 -16.51 -19.36
C LYS A 212 6.36 -15.25 -20.24
N GLY A 213 6.82 -14.12 -19.74
CA GLY A 213 6.99 -12.86 -20.44
C GLY A 213 8.45 -12.49 -20.59
N ARG A 214 8.71 -11.20 -20.77
CA ARG A 214 10.07 -10.66 -20.91
C ARG A 214 10.33 -9.59 -19.86
N LEU A 215 11.51 -9.61 -19.25
CA LEU A 215 12.00 -8.55 -18.36
C LEU A 215 13.13 -7.79 -19.08
N ILE A 216 13.02 -6.47 -19.08
CA ILE A 216 14.08 -5.55 -19.51
C ILE A 216 14.60 -4.84 -18.25
N PRO A 217 15.86 -5.08 -17.82
CA PRO A 217 16.46 -4.44 -16.68
C PRO A 217 16.89 -3.01 -17.02
N ALA A 218 15.92 -2.15 -17.30
CA ALA A 218 16.14 -0.77 -17.73
C ALA A 218 15.04 0.15 -17.22
N ARG A 219 15.40 1.41 -17.00
CA ARG A 219 14.44 2.46 -16.66
C ARG A 219 13.71 2.92 -17.92
N ALA A 220 12.38 2.86 -17.92
CA ALA A 220 11.56 3.55 -18.89
C ALA A 220 11.61 5.06 -18.59
N GLU A 221 12.15 5.83 -19.53
CA GLU A 221 12.41 7.26 -19.35
C GLU A 221 11.32 8.13 -19.98
N ARG A 222 10.73 7.66 -21.09
CA ARG A 222 9.73 8.38 -21.83
C ARG A 222 8.77 7.44 -22.55
N LEU A 223 7.52 7.86 -22.67
CA LEU A 223 6.50 7.24 -23.51
C LEU A 223 6.15 8.19 -24.64
N ARG A 224 6.07 7.69 -25.87
CA ARG A 224 5.66 8.46 -27.05
C ARG A 224 4.47 7.78 -27.72
N GLN A 225 3.44 8.56 -27.94
CA GLN A 225 2.27 8.14 -28.70
C GLN A 225 2.63 8.12 -30.19
N MET A 226 2.56 6.95 -30.80
CA MET A 226 2.85 6.74 -32.22
C MET A 226 1.55 6.29 -32.92
N GLU A 227 1.50 6.38 -34.24
CA GLU A 227 0.34 5.89 -35.01
C GLU A 227 0.11 4.38 -34.75
N ALA A 228 1.17 3.59 -34.84
CA ALA A 228 1.12 2.14 -34.70
C ALA A 228 1.11 1.61 -33.25
N GLY A 229 1.14 2.47 -32.22
CA GLY A 229 1.21 2.02 -30.82
C GLY A 229 1.82 3.06 -29.89
N VAL A 230 2.38 2.61 -28.78
CA VAL A 230 3.10 3.44 -27.81
C VAL A 230 4.55 3.00 -27.74
N GLU A 231 5.47 3.90 -28.08
CA GLU A 231 6.91 3.66 -27.95
C GLU A 231 7.33 3.89 -26.48
N VAL A 232 8.02 2.89 -25.91
CA VAL A 232 8.72 2.99 -24.64
C VAL A 232 10.18 3.27 -24.91
N GLN A 233 10.67 4.45 -24.55
CA GLN A 233 12.08 4.80 -24.57
C GLN A 233 12.68 4.48 -23.21
N ALA A 234 13.62 3.55 -23.19
CA ALA A 234 14.34 3.13 -22.00
C ALA A 234 15.85 3.36 -22.16
N SER A 235 16.59 3.31 -21.06
CA SER A 235 18.07 3.42 -21.08
C SER A 235 18.75 2.33 -21.91
N SER A 236 18.06 1.24 -22.23
CA SER A 236 18.53 0.13 -23.08
C SER A 236 18.13 0.24 -24.55
N GLY A 237 17.34 1.25 -24.95
CA GLY A 237 16.79 1.42 -26.29
C GLY A 237 15.31 1.71 -26.32
N SER A 238 14.70 1.68 -27.51
CA SER A 238 13.28 1.98 -27.70
C SER A 238 12.55 0.80 -28.33
N GLU A 239 11.31 0.58 -27.91
CA GLU A 239 10.44 -0.48 -28.42
C GLU A 239 8.98 -0.04 -28.43
N THR A 240 8.20 -0.47 -29.45
CA THR A 240 6.78 -0.12 -29.61
C THR A 240 5.88 -1.27 -29.16
N PHE A 241 4.82 -0.91 -28.44
CA PHE A 241 3.82 -1.80 -27.86
C PHE A 241 2.42 -1.39 -28.28
N ASP A 242 1.50 -2.35 -28.33
CA ASP A 242 0.08 -2.05 -28.56
C ASP A 242 -0.49 -1.20 -27.41
N LYS A 243 -0.09 -1.52 -26.17
CA LYS A 243 -0.52 -0.81 -24.97
C LYS A 243 0.59 -0.76 -23.91
N VAL A 244 0.50 0.24 -23.03
CA VAL A 244 1.46 0.44 -21.94
C VAL A 244 0.71 0.64 -20.61
N VAL A 245 1.18 -0.04 -19.56
CA VAL A 245 0.72 0.15 -18.19
C VAL A 245 1.82 0.80 -17.35
N VAL A 246 1.53 1.96 -16.76
CA VAL A 246 2.46 2.65 -15.86
C VAL A 246 2.16 2.26 -14.42
N ALA A 247 3.04 1.45 -13.82
CA ALA A 247 2.93 0.91 -12.46
C ALA A 247 4.24 1.12 -11.65
N ALA A 248 4.97 2.21 -11.93
CA ALA A 248 6.30 2.51 -11.39
C ALA A 248 6.28 3.17 -10.00
N GLY A 249 5.24 2.95 -9.18
CA GLY A 249 5.14 3.53 -7.85
C GLY A 249 5.25 5.06 -7.87
N VAL A 250 6.06 5.66 -7.01
CA VAL A 250 6.25 7.12 -6.95
C VAL A 250 6.90 7.68 -8.21
N TRP A 251 7.70 6.90 -8.93
CA TRP A 251 8.36 7.31 -10.16
C TRP A 251 7.39 7.42 -11.36
N SER A 252 6.15 6.94 -11.22
CA SER A 252 5.10 7.15 -12.22
C SER A 252 4.83 8.65 -12.47
N ARG A 253 5.02 9.51 -11.46
CA ARG A 253 4.81 10.96 -11.56
C ARG A 253 5.53 11.59 -12.76
N GLU A 254 6.79 11.23 -12.96
CA GLU A 254 7.60 11.82 -14.05
C GLU A 254 7.10 11.39 -15.42
N LEU A 255 6.78 10.11 -15.59
CA LEU A 255 6.23 9.59 -16.86
C LEU A 255 4.89 10.25 -17.19
N VAL A 256 4.00 10.38 -16.18
CA VAL A 256 2.69 11.03 -16.33
C VAL A 256 2.83 12.48 -16.74
N ARG A 257 3.75 13.24 -16.12
CA ARG A 257 3.99 14.64 -16.46
C ARG A 257 4.53 14.82 -17.87
N ARG A 258 5.41 13.94 -18.33
CA ARG A 258 5.94 13.94 -19.70
C ARG A 258 4.88 13.63 -20.75
N LEU A 259 3.81 12.94 -20.39
CA LEU A 259 2.61 12.72 -21.21
C LEU A 259 1.60 13.89 -21.16
N GLY A 260 1.90 14.97 -20.42
CA GLY A 260 1.05 16.15 -20.31
C GLY A 260 -0.08 16.03 -19.30
N ALA A 261 -0.21 14.92 -18.56
CA ALA A 261 -1.21 14.79 -17.52
C ALA A 261 -0.69 15.34 -16.16
N LYS A 262 -1.60 15.85 -15.33
CA LYS A 262 -1.29 16.28 -13.97
C LYS A 262 -1.52 15.15 -12.97
N VAL A 263 -0.67 15.06 -11.97
CA VAL A 263 -0.86 14.16 -10.84
C VAL A 263 -0.22 14.74 -9.58
N LEU A 264 -0.92 14.62 -8.46
CA LEU A 264 -0.40 14.91 -7.13
C LEU A 264 -0.01 13.58 -6.49
N LEU A 265 1.23 13.18 -6.68
CA LEU A 265 1.79 11.92 -6.19
C LEU A 265 3.07 12.22 -5.42
N GLU A 266 3.09 11.90 -4.13
CA GLU A 266 4.24 12.14 -3.26
C GLU A 266 4.62 10.88 -2.49
N THR A 267 5.78 10.94 -1.84
CA THR A 267 6.32 9.81 -1.08
C THR A 267 5.94 9.92 0.39
N GLU A 268 5.13 8.97 0.88
CA GLU A 268 5.01 8.68 2.30
C GLU A 268 5.99 7.57 2.67
N ARG A 269 7.04 7.93 3.41
CA ARG A 269 8.03 6.96 3.85
C ARG A 269 7.53 6.22 5.06
N GLY A 270 7.49 4.90 4.97
CA GLY A 270 7.25 4.00 6.10
C GLY A 270 8.55 3.37 6.54
N TYR A 271 8.67 3.17 7.85
CA TYR A 271 9.84 2.54 8.47
C TYR A 271 9.43 1.26 9.20
N ASN A 272 10.32 0.28 9.24
CA ASN A 272 10.14 -0.89 10.09
C ASN A 272 11.47 -1.43 10.61
N THR A 273 11.37 -2.27 11.64
CA THR A 273 12.42 -3.17 12.10
C THR A 273 11.87 -4.59 12.03
N THR A 274 12.60 -5.49 11.37
CA THR A 274 12.27 -6.92 11.30
C THR A 274 13.24 -7.70 12.17
N PHE A 275 12.71 -8.43 13.15
CA PHE A 275 13.47 -9.32 14.05
C PHE A 275 13.30 -10.74 13.57
N THR A 276 14.39 -11.50 13.59
CA THR A 276 14.43 -12.94 13.39
C THR A 276 14.79 -13.63 14.69
N ASP A 277 14.45 -14.90 14.81
CA ASP A 277 14.93 -15.79 15.90
C ASP A 277 14.64 -15.28 17.32
N LEU A 278 13.44 -14.73 17.54
CA LEU A 278 13.03 -14.23 18.86
C LEU A 278 12.76 -15.35 19.90
N GLY A 279 12.68 -16.61 19.50
CA GLY A 279 12.26 -17.71 20.35
C GLY A 279 10.75 -17.72 20.68
N TRP A 280 10.00 -16.72 20.21
CA TRP A 280 8.55 -16.60 20.32
C TRP A 280 7.99 -15.87 19.09
N ASN A 281 6.68 -15.97 18.88
CA ASN A 281 5.99 -15.23 17.83
C ASN A 281 4.63 -14.72 18.30
N LEU A 282 4.09 -13.71 17.63
CA LEU A 282 2.72 -13.28 17.86
C LEU A 282 1.76 -14.25 17.14
N PRO A 283 0.63 -14.61 17.74
CA PRO A 283 -0.39 -15.44 17.08
C PRO A 283 -1.10 -14.69 15.94
N MET A 284 -1.15 -13.36 16.01
CA MET A 284 -1.78 -12.48 15.03
C MET A 284 -1.16 -11.08 15.07
N PRO A 285 -1.36 -10.25 14.03
CA PRO A 285 -0.91 -8.87 14.04
C PRO A 285 -1.56 -8.02 15.14
N LEU A 286 -0.75 -7.11 15.68
CA LEU A 286 -1.17 -6.11 16.68
C LEU A 286 -1.02 -4.71 16.10
N GLY A 287 -2.06 -3.89 16.16
CA GLY A 287 -2.00 -2.48 15.87
C GLY A 287 -1.98 -1.65 17.14
N PHE A 288 -1.08 -0.69 17.21
CA PHE A 288 -0.98 0.28 18.30
C PHE A 288 -1.49 1.63 17.78
N ALA A 289 -2.82 1.75 17.79
CA ALA A 289 -3.55 2.80 17.09
C ALA A 289 -3.15 4.21 17.54
N ASP A 290 -2.99 4.42 18.87
CA ASP A 290 -2.61 5.73 19.43
C ASP A 290 -1.16 6.13 19.08
N HIS A 291 -0.37 5.19 18.56
CA HIS A 291 1.05 5.38 18.21
C HIS A 291 1.34 5.25 16.71
N GLY A 292 0.37 4.84 15.90
CA GLY A 292 0.47 4.75 14.44
C GLY A 292 1.46 3.70 13.94
N PHE A 293 1.58 2.55 14.60
CA PHE A 293 2.40 1.42 14.13
C PHE A 293 1.72 0.07 14.36
N VAL A 294 2.22 -0.93 13.69
CA VAL A 294 1.76 -2.33 13.77
C VAL A 294 2.93 -3.27 14.02
N ALA A 295 2.65 -4.39 14.67
CA ALA A 295 3.56 -5.52 14.81
C ALA A 295 2.93 -6.73 14.13
N THR A 296 3.61 -7.31 13.16
CA THR A 296 3.09 -8.42 12.35
C THR A 296 4.01 -9.62 12.42
N PRO A 297 3.50 -10.81 12.77
CA PRO A 297 4.25 -12.05 12.70
C PRO A 297 4.57 -12.38 11.23
N LEU A 298 5.82 -12.76 10.97
CA LEU A 298 6.32 -13.26 9.70
C LEU A 298 6.79 -14.71 9.85
N VAL A 299 7.02 -15.38 8.75
CA VAL A 299 7.75 -16.67 8.80
C VAL A 299 9.15 -16.41 9.36
N GLY A 300 9.43 -17.01 10.53
CA GLY A 300 10.74 -16.87 11.20
C GLY A 300 10.98 -15.56 11.92
N GLY A 301 9.95 -14.71 12.16
CA GLY A 301 10.20 -13.45 12.85
C GLY A 301 9.01 -12.54 13.06
N LEU A 302 9.32 -11.32 13.47
CA LEU A 302 8.36 -10.27 13.78
C LEU A 302 8.76 -8.97 13.10
N ARG A 303 7.83 -8.30 12.44
CA ARG A 303 8.04 -6.95 11.90
C ARG A 303 7.28 -5.92 12.71
N VAL A 304 7.99 -4.91 13.20
CA VAL A 304 7.42 -3.71 13.85
C VAL A 304 7.57 -2.55 12.90
N GLY A 305 6.48 -2.02 12.39
CA GLY A 305 6.54 -1.00 11.35
C GLY A 305 5.34 -0.07 11.34
N GLY A 306 5.53 1.09 10.75
CA GLY A 306 4.52 2.16 10.67
C GLY A 306 5.18 3.48 10.35
N ALA A 307 4.73 4.52 11.02
CA ALA A 307 5.14 5.90 10.86
C ALA A 307 4.96 6.41 9.42
N VAL A 308 4.81 7.71 9.29
CA VAL A 308 4.75 8.41 8.02
C VAL A 308 5.74 9.57 8.07
N GLU A 309 6.68 9.60 7.13
CA GLU A 309 7.54 10.74 6.87
C GLU A 309 7.30 11.23 5.45
N LEU A 310 6.79 12.46 5.32
CA LEU A 310 6.66 13.13 4.04
C LEU A 310 7.98 13.79 3.66
N ALA A 311 8.59 13.30 2.60
CA ALA A 311 9.88 13.78 2.07
C ALA A 311 10.03 13.41 0.59
N LYS A 312 10.97 14.06 -0.12
CA LYS A 312 11.30 13.69 -1.49
C LYS A 312 11.85 12.26 -1.57
N PRO A 313 11.65 11.54 -2.69
CA PRO A 313 12.15 10.17 -2.86
C PRO A 313 13.66 10.01 -2.59
N GLU A 314 14.46 11.03 -2.91
CA GLU A 314 15.94 11.02 -2.83
C GLU A 314 16.47 11.38 -1.44
N THR A 315 15.64 11.92 -0.55
CA THR A 315 16.07 12.33 0.81
C THR A 315 16.58 11.11 1.61
N SER A 316 17.65 11.22 2.35
CA SER A 316 18.21 10.12 3.16
C SER A 316 17.22 9.63 4.23
N PRO A 317 17.14 8.33 4.52
CA PRO A 317 16.24 7.79 5.55
C PRO A 317 16.63 8.26 6.95
N ASN A 318 15.64 8.26 7.86
CA ASN A 318 15.84 8.55 9.29
C ASN A 318 15.37 7.36 10.14
N PHE A 319 16.27 6.43 10.41
CA PHE A 319 15.97 5.22 11.18
C PHE A 319 15.70 5.44 12.67
N ALA A 320 15.91 6.65 13.22
CA ALA A 320 15.46 6.97 14.58
C ALA A 320 13.94 6.70 14.77
N ARG A 321 13.18 6.73 13.69
CA ARG A 321 11.74 6.43 13.67
C ARG A 321 11.48 4.94 13.89
N ALA A 322 12.27 4.06 13.28
CA ALA A 322 12.19 2.61 13.51
C ALA A 322 12.52 2.27 14.97
N LYS A 323 13.58 2.90 15.51
CA LYS A 323 13.96 2.78 16.94
C LYS A 323 12.85 3.25 17.88
N ALA A 324 12.21 4.39 17.59
CA ALA A 324 11.12 4.92 18.41
C ALA A 324 9.90 3.95 18.45
N MET A 325 9.52 3.35 17.32
CA MET A 325 8.44 2.36 17.28
C MET A 325 8.79 1.13 18.11
N ARG A 326 10.03 0.62 18.02
CA ARG A 326 10.53 -0.48 18.84
C ARG A 326 10.44 -0.14 20.33
N THR A 327 10.91 1.02 20.76
CA THR A 327 10.83 1.48 22.15
C THR A 327 9.36 1.59 22.63
N LYS A 328 8.48 2.12 21.78
CA LYS A 328 7.04 2.20 22.11
C LYS A 328 6.41 0.81 22.23
N MET A 329 6.74 -0.13 21.33
CA MET A 329 6.22 -1.49 21.40
C MET A 329 6.63 -2.22 22.68
N ARG A 330 7.86 -2.04 23.17
CA ARG A 330 8.33 -2.66 24.42
C ARG A 330 7.51 -2.28 25.64
N ARG A 331 6.76 -1.18 25.62
CA ARG A 331 5.80 -0.83 26.67
C ARG A 331 4.67 -1.84 26.77
N TYR A 332 4.31 -2.51 25.66
CA TYR A 332 3.22 -3.48 25.59
C TYR A 332 3.74 -4.91 25.55
N VAL A 333 4.90 -5.12 24.94
CA VAL A 333 5.56 -6.41 24.76
C VAL A 333 7.01 -6.29 25.28
N PRO A 334 7.23 -6.39 26.61
CA PRO A 334 8.56 -6.20 27.21
C PRO A 334 9.62 -7.19 26.74
N SER A 335 9.19 -8.39 26.32
CA SER A 335 10.05 -9.43 25.74
C SER A 335 10.68 -9.07 24.39
N LEU A 336 10.24 -7.98 23.73
CA LEU A 336 10.87 -7.52 22.50
C LEU A 336 12.31 -6.99 22.79
N PRO A 337 13.34 -7.39 22.02
CA PRO A 337 14.71 -6.90 22.22
C PRO A 337 14.82 -5.38 22.15
N GLU A 338 15.69 -4.81 22.97
CA GLU A 338 15.96 -3.38 22.98
C GLU A 338 16.77 -2.94 21.75
N GLU A 339 17.62 -3.83 21.27
CA GLU A 339 18.48 -3.61 20.12
C GLU A 339 18.33 -4.71 19.09
N GLY A 340 18.96 -4.55 17.93
CA GLY A 340 18.95 -5.54 16.85
C GLY A 340 17.78 -5.38 15.91
N GLY A 341 17.59 -6.40 15.06
CA GLY A 341 16.67 -6.40 13.94
C GLY A 341 17.18 -5.62 12.72
N ALA A 342 16.69 -5.98 11.55
CA ALA A 342 17.01 -5.31 10.30
C ALA A 342 16.06 -4.13 10.06
N GLU A 343 16.62 -2.93 9.95
CA GLU A 343 15.85 -1.70 9.68
C GLU A 343 15.64 -1.52 8.18
N TRP A 344 14.45 -1.06 7.80
CA TRP A 344 14.09 -0.82 6.41
C TRP A 344 13.21 0.42 6.26
N MET A 345 13.28 1.05 5.09
CA MET A 345 12.44 2.20 4.71
C MET A 345 11.86 1.99 3.31
N GLY A 346 10.55 2.17 3.17
CA GLY A 346 9.85 2.15 1.88
C GLY A 346 9.20 3.47 1.50
N ARG A 347 9.12 3.69 0.18
CA ARG A 347 8.57 4.90 -0.43
C ARG A 347 7.15 4.60 -0.92
N ARG A 348 6.14 4.76 -0.05
CA ARG A 348 4.73 4.56 -0.42
C ARG A 348 4.30 5.66 -1.40
N PRO A 349 3.79 5.32 -2.59
CA PRO A 349 3.29 6.31 -3.55
C PRO A 349 1.90 6.77 -3.12
N SER A 350 1.78 7.99 -2.60
CA SER A 350 0.54 8.46 -1.98
C SER A 350 -0.07 9.64 -2.72
N THR A 351 -1.35 9.55 -2.94
CA THR A 351 -2.23 10.61 -3.45
C THR A 351 -2.88 11.36 -2.29
N PRO A 352 -3.23 12.63 -2.44
CA PRO A 352 -3.74 13.43 -1.33
C PRO A 352 -5.14 13.00 -0.85
N ASP A 353 -5.91 12.30 -1.67
CA ASP A 353 -7.26 11.80 -1.37
C ASP A 353 -7.30 10.33 -0.94
N SER A 354 -6.12 9.70 -0.75
CA SER A 354 -5.96 8.29 -0.38
C SER A 354 -6.45 7.27 -1.42
N LEU A 355 -6.85 7.71 -2.62
CA LEU A 355 -7.31 6.83 -3.69
C LEU A 355 -6.19 6.55 -4.70
N PRO A 356 -5.99 5.30 -5.14
CA PRO A 356 -5.06 5.01 -6.23
C PRO A 356 -5.51 5.66 -7.54
N VAL A 357 -4.60 5.78 -8.49
CA VAL A 357 -4.91 6.08 -9.88
C VAL A 357 -5.01 4.75 -10.62
N ILE A 358 -6.20 4.45 -11.12
CA ILE A 358 -6.49 3.27 -11.95
C ILE A 358 -7.36 3.78 -13.11
N SER A 359 -6.71 4.22 -14.19
CA SER A 359 -7.43 4.86 -15.31
C SER A 359 -6.62 4.85 -16.60
N ARG A 360 -7.29 5.08 -17.71
CA ARG A 360 -6.62 5.41 -18.98
C ARG A 360 -6.03 6.82 -18.95
N HIS A 361 -5.03 7.06 -19.80
CA HIS A 361 -4.58 8.40 -20.09
C HIS A 361 -5.65 9.18 -20.87
N PRO A 362 -5.93 10.47 -20.54
CA PRO A 362 -7.02 11.23 -21.17
C PRO A 362 -6.89 11.39 -22.70
N GLY A 363 -5.67 11.42 -23.21
CA GLY A 363 -5.40 11.63 -24.64
C GLY A 363 -5.13 10.36 -25.44
N ASP A 364 -5.04 9.19 -24.78
CA ASP A 364 -4.72 7.93 -25.47
C ASP A 364 -5.12 6.73 -24.61
N ASP A 365 -6.12 5.96 -25.03
CA ASP A 365 -6.64 4.81 -24.32
C ASP A 365 -5.69 3.60 -24.30
N ARG A 366 -4.59 3.67 -25.06
CA ARG A 366 -3.54 2.64 -25.07
C ARG A 366 -2.59 2.75 -23.87
N ILE A 367 -2.63 3.87 -23.13
CA ILE A 367 -1.84 4.08 -21.92
C ILE A 367 -2.73 3.99 -20.71
N VAL A 368 -2.43 3.07 -19.78
CA VAL A 368 -3.16 2.84 -18.53
C VAL A 368 -2.26 3.14 -17.33
N TYR A 369 -2.82 3.78 -16.34
CA TYR A 369 -2.17 4.12 -15.08
C TYR A 369 -2.62 3.21 -13.95
N ALA A 370 -1.67 2.72 -13.14
CA ALA A 370 -1.91 1.88 -11.97
C ALA A 370 -0.88 2.19 -10.88
N PHE A 371 -1.09 3.25 -10.10
CA PHE A 371 -0.16 3.67 -9.05
C PHE A 371 -0.89 4.47 -7.94
N GLY A 372 -0.15 4.90 -6.91
CA GLY A 372 -0.70 5.77 -5.88
C GLY A 372 -1.49 5.04 -4.79
N HIS A 373 -1.22 3.75 -4.55
CA HIS A 373 -1.95 2.90 -3.61
C HIS A 373 -1.61 3.16 -2.13
N GLY A 374 -0.70 4.10 -1.83
CA GLY A 374 -0.31 4.42 -0.47
C GLY A 374 0.15 3.19 0.32
N HIS A 375 -0.44 2.98 1.49
CA HIS A 375 -0.17 1.82 2.35
C HIS A 375 -0.98 0.56 1.96
N LEU A 376 -1.93 0.66 1.03
CA LEU A 376 -2.82 -0.43 0.61
C LEU A 376 -2.32 -1.21 -0.62
N GLY A 377 -1.08 -0.95 -1.08
CA GLY A 377 -0.57 -1.53 -2.31
C GLY A 377 -0.62 -3.06 -2.36
N LEU A 378 -0.25 -3.76 -1.29
CA LEU A 378 -0.38 -5.22 -1.24
C LEU A 378 -1.85 -5.64 -1.29
N THR A 379 -2.69 -5.09 -0.41
CA THR A 379 -4.13 -5.41 -0.33
C THR A 379 -4.86 -5.24 -1.67
N LEU A 380 -4.54 -4.16 -2.40
CA LEU A 380 -5.25 -3.79 -3.62
C LEU A 380 -4.57 -4.29 -4.91
N SER A 381 -3.44 -5.00 -4.82
CA SER A 381 -2.67 -5.35 -6.02
C SER A 381 -3.45 -6.25 -7.00
N ALA A 382 -4.11 -7.28 -6.51
CA ALA A 382 -4.84 -8.23 -7.36
C ALA A 382 -6.12 -7.62 -7.97
N VAL A 383 -6.90 -6.85 -7.19
CA VAL A 383 -8.07 -6.14 -7.72
C VAL A 383 -7.64 -5.10 -8.77
N THR A 384 -6.52 -4.40 -8.53
CA THR A 384 -5.95 -3.48 -9.52
C THR A 384 -5.59 -4.21 -10.81
N ALA A 385 -4.97 -5.38 -10.73
CA ALA A 385 -4.62 -6.19 -11.90
C ALA A 385 -5.85 -6.54 -12.74
N ARG A 386 -6.94 -6.98 -12.11
CA ARG A 386 -8.22 -7.25 -12.79
C ARG A 386 -8.82 -6.00 -13.43
N LEU A 387 -8.80 -4.86 -12.71
CA LEU A 387 -9.34 -3.61 -13.25
C LEU A 387 -8.51 -3.09 -14.43
N VAL A 388 -7.19 -3.21 -14.37
CA VAL A 388 -6.29 -2.84 -15.49
C VAL A 388 -6.54 -3.74 -16.70
N GLU A 389 -6.67 -5.05 -16.53
CA GLU A 389 -7.04 -5.97 -17.62
C GLU A 389 -8.33 -5.51 -18.32
N ASN A 390 -9.35 -5.12 -17.54
CA ASN A 390 -10.60 -4.61 -18.10
C ASN A 390 -10.40 -3.27 -18.83
N LEU A 391 -9.60 -2.35 -18.30
CA LEU A 391 -9.29 -1.07 -18.95
C LEU A 391 -8.54 -1.24 -20.28
N LEU A 392 -7.79 -2.33 -20.45
CA LEU A 392 -7.08 -2.62 -21.69
C LEU A 392 -8.00 -3.15 -22.80
N LYS A 393 -9.23 -3.59 -22.48
CA LYS A 393 -10.20 -4.05 -23.48
C LYS A 393 -10.79 -2.85 -24.24
N PRO A 394 -10.92 -2.95 -25.58
CA PRO A 394 -11.56 -1.89 -26.37
C PRO A 394 -12.98 -1.58 -25.89
N GLY A 395 -13.36 -0.32 -25.87
CA GLY A 395 -14.73 0.12 -25.57
C GLY A 395 -15.17 -0.08 -24.11
N SER A 396 -14.34 -0.62 -23.23
CA SER A 396 -14.68 -0.79 -21.82
C SER A 396 -14.70 0.60 -21.13
N ALA A 397 -15.89 1.09 -20.84
CA ALA A 397 -16.10 2.23 -19.95
C ALA A 397 -16.75 1.69 -18.68
N ASP A 398 -16.07 1.85 -17.53
CA ASP A 398 -16.61 1.49 -16.24
C ASP A 398 -16.78 2.77 -15.39
N PRO A 399 -18.02 3.30 -15.27
CA PRO A 399 -18.29 4.49 -14.49
C PRO A 399 -17.86 4.37 -13.01
N THR A 400 -17.78 3.14 -12.48
CA THR A 400 -17.36 2.90 -11.09
C THR A 400 -15.88 3.23 -10.86
N LEU A 401 -15.08 3.32 -11.93
CA LEU A 401 -13.68 3.74 -11.90
C LEU A 401 -13.49 5.27 -11.92
N SER A 402 -14.56 6.06 -12.07
CA SER A 402 -14.48 7.53 -12.06
C SER A 402 -13.72 8.10 -10.86
N PRO A 403 -13.88 7.61 -9.61
CA PRO A 403 -13.10 8.11 -8.47
C PRO A 403 -11.61 7.86 -8.59
N PHE A 404 -11.17 6.88 -9.38
CA PHE A 404 -9.77 6.50 -9.56
C PHE A 404 -9.14 7.13 -10.80
N SER A 405 -9.91 7.94 -11.53
CA SER A 405 -9.43 8.62 -12.74
C SER A 405 -8.34 9.64 -12.41
N ILE A 406 -7.31 9.71 -13.26
CA ILE A 406 -6.28 10.75 -13.18
C ILE A 406 -6.85 12.14 -13.40
N ASN A 407 -7.98 12.25 -14.10
CA ASN A 407 -8.65 13.54 -14.37
C ASN A 407 -9.10 14.29 -13.11
N ARG A 408 -9.16 13.61 -11.95
CA ARG A 408 -9.47 14.25 -10.67
C ARG A 408 -8.41 15.24 -10.19
N PHE A 409 -7.23 15.25 -10.83
CA PHE A 409 -6.13 16.19 -10.57
C PHE A 409 -5.98 17.28 -11.65
N GLN A 410 -6.89 17.32 -12.63
CA GLN A 410 -6.86 18.28 -13.74
C GLN A 410 -7.35 19.68 -13.32
#